data_118e9ffb1f68ba51c3f635dcef841224
#
_entry.id   118e9ffb1f68ba51c3f635dcef841224
#
_cell.length_a   1.000
_cell.length_b   1.000
_cell.length_c   1.000
_cell.angle_alpha   90.00
_cell.angle_beta   90.00
_cell.angle_gamma   90.00
#
_symmetry.space_group_name_H-M   'P 1'
#
loop_
_entity.id
_entity.type
_entity.pdbx_description
1 polymer ?
#
loop_
_entity_poly.entity_id
_entity_poly.type
_entity_poly.pdbx_seq_one_letter_code
_entity_poly.pdbx_strand_id
1 'polypeptide(L)'
;MRKLLFGMLFFGAALGLKAQYGSLNDILTRLEERKGINQHLENVNIDNKKFVFIKDFEDHTERDFIIIKGNTVTYVEVFDDKASGESSSNVFTGDIIRKKNMVSLRANMLENKKVPIPVTKTLLLTKQDNILYLIDVNKKDRWIDEESFSKTKK
;
A
#
# COMPACT_ATOMS: atom_id res chain seq x y z
N MET A 1 12.80 -47.15 -6.86
CA MET A 1 13.67 -45.93 -6.87
C MET A 1 13.02 -44.66 -7.44
N ARG A 2 12.16 -44.73 -8.44
CA ARG A 2 11.46 -43.53 -8.99
C ARG A 2 10.50 -42.82 -8.00
N LYS A 3 9.93 -43.52 -7.03
CA LYS A 3 8.98 -42.95 -6.06
C LYS A 3 9.65 -42.11 -4.94
N LEU A 4 10.92 -42.40 -4.63
CA LEU A 4 11.68 -41.66 -3.61
C LEU A 4 12.16 -40.28 -4.10
N LEU A 5 12.43 -40.13 -5.41
CA LEU A 5 12.84 -38.84 -6.00
C LEU A 5 11.71 -37.81 -6.02
N PHE A 6 10.47 -38.27 -6.19
CA PHE A 6 9.30 -37.37 -6.19
C PHE A 6 8.99 -36.82 -4.80
N GLY A 7 9.21 -37.61 -3.74
CA GLY A 7 9.02 -37.17 -2.35
C GLY A 7 10.04 -36.09 -1.91
N MET A 8 11.30 -36.22 -2.38
CA MET A 8 12.34 -35.23 -2.05
C MET A 8 12.13 -33.88 -2.73
N LEU A 9 11.58 -33.85 -3.96
CA LEU A 9 11.27 -32.62 -4.67
C LEU A 9 10.12 -31.85 -4.01
N PHE A 10 9.12 -32.54 -3.48
CA PHE A 10 8.00 -31.92 -2.76
C PHE A 10 8.40 -31.38 -1.39
N PHE A 11 9.32 -32.07 -0.70
CA PHE A 11 9.84 -31.59 0.60
C PHE A 11 10.72 -30.32 0.44
N GLY A 12 11.50 -30.23 -0.62
CA GLY A 12 12.32 -29.06 -0.93
C GLY A 12 11.47 -27.82 -1.27
N ALA A 13 10.35 -27.99 -1.99
CA ALA A 13 9.44 -26.90 -2.30
C ALA A 13 8.71 -26.36 -1.07
N ALA A 14 8.32 -27.23 -0.12
CA ALA A 14 7.67 -26.83 1.13
C ALA A 14 8.61 -26.07 2.08
N LEU A 15 9.90 -26.42 2.10
CA LEU A 15 10.92 -25.72 2.89
C LEU A 15 11.23 -24.34 2.29
N GLY A 16 11.22 -24.21 0.96
CA GLY A 16 11.43 -22.92 0.27
C GLY A 16 10.30 -21.92 0.55
N LEU A 17 9.05 -22.38 0.59
CA LEU A 17 7.91 -21.54 0.93
C LEU A 17 7.96 -21.05 2.39
N LYS A 18 8.30 -21.90 3.34
CA LYS A 18 8.47 -21.50 4.75
C LYS A 18 9.61 -20.48 4.93
N ALA A 19 10.71 -20.61 4.19
CA ALA A 19 11.81 -19.65 4.23
C ALA A 19 11.40 -18.28 3.67
N GLN A 20 10.57 -18.22 2.62
CA GLN A 20 10.04 -16.96 2.08
C GLN A 20 9.10 -16.25 3.06
N TYR A 21 8.22 -16.97 3.74
CA TYR A 21 7.34 -16.39 4.76
C TYR A 21 8.12 -15.95 6.01
N GLY A 22 9.15 -16.68 6.41
CA GLY A 22 10.05 -16.29 7.50
C GLY A 22 10.79 -14.98 7.20
N SER A 23 11.36 -14.83 6.01
CA SER A 23 12.08 -13.63 5.61
C SER A 23 11.16 -12.39 5.49
N LEU A 24 9.90 -12.56 5.07
CA LEU A 24 8.92 -11.48 5.03
C LEU A 24 8.56 -11.01 6.44
N ASN A 25 8.32 -11.91 7.37
CA ASN A 25 8.07 -11.58 8.77
C ASN A 25 9.28 -10.90 9.42
N ASP A 26 10.50 -11.35 9.14
CA ASP A 26 11.73 -10.73 9.64
C ASP A 26 11.91 -9.31 9.09
N ILE A 27 11.59 -9.07 7.82
CA ILE A 27 11.62 -7.74 7.21
C ILE A 27 10.59 -6.82 7.87
N LEU A 28 9.37 -7.32 8.09
CA LEU A 28 8.30 -6.57 8.77
C LEU A 28 8.70 -6.24 10.22
N THR A 29 9.23 -7.21 10.96
CA THR A 29 9.72 -7.02 12.33
C THR A 29 10.87 -6.00 12.39
N ARG A 30 11.84 -6.07 11.48
CA ARG A 30 12.93 -5.10 11.41
C ARG A 30 12.48 -3.70 10.98
N LEU A 31 11.45 -3.59 10.15
CA LEU A 31 10.82 -2.31 9.81
C LEU A 31 10.08 -1.73 11.03
N GLU A 32 9.43 -2.58 11.81
CA GLU A 32 8.77 -2.22 13.06
C GLU A 32 9.78 -1.75 14.12
N GLU A 33 10.88 -2.46 14.32
CA GLU A 33 11.92 -2.14 15.31
C GLU A 33 12.71 -0.86 14.97
N ARG A 34 13.07 -0.65 13.69
CA ARG A 34 13.92 0.47 13.27
C ARG A 34 13.24 1.83 13.28
N LYS A 35 11.91 1.91 13.30
CA LYS A 35 11.16 3.17 13.18
C LYS A 35 10.27 3.51 14.37
N GLY A 36 10.37 2.76 15.48
CA GLY A 36 9.46 2.94 16.61
C GLY A 36 8.00 2.63 16.21
N ILE A 37 7.82 1.75 15.23
CA ILE A 37 6.53 1.42 14.60
C ILE A 37 5.81 0.30 15.37
N ASN A 38 6.25 -0.10 16.55
CA ASN A 38 5.45 -0.86 17.51
C ASN A 38 4.27 -0.01 18.03
N GLN A 39 3.52 0.55 17.08
CA GLN A 39 2.35 1.35 17.38
C GLN A 39 1.15 0.42 17.31
N HIS A 40 0.42 0.35 18.41
CA HIS A 40 -0.88 -0.32 18.44
C HIS A 40 -1.93 0.58 17.76
N LEU A 41 -1.97 0.52 16.43
CA LEU A 41 -2.87 1.33 15.60
C LEU A 41 -4.12 0.56 15.14
N GLU A 42 -4.34 -0.64 15.68
CA GLU A 42 -5.48 -1.50 15.30
C GLU A 42 -6.83 -0.79 15.47
N ASN A 43 -6.94 0.06 16.49
CA ASN A 43 -8.16 0.80 16.82
C ASN A 43 -8.26 2.16 16.12
N VAL A 44 -7.24 2.58 15.35
CA VAL A 44 -7.30 3.83 14.62
C VAL A 44 -8.24 3.67 13.43
N ASN A 45 -9.29 4.48 13.39
CA ASN A 45 -10.22 4.48 12.28
C ASN A 45 -9.57 5.09 11.03
N ILE A 46 -9.59 4.36 9.91
CA ILE A 46 -9.16 4.82 8.59
C ILE A 46 -10.32 4.95 7.61
N ASP A 47 -11.55 4.67 8.04
CA ASP A 47 -12.73 4.85 7.21
C ASP A 47 -12.99 6.34 6.94
N ASN A 48 -13.45 6.64 5.73
CA ASN A 48 -13.66 7.99 5.20
C ASN A 48 -12.39 8.87 5.17
N LYS A 49 -11.20 8.25 5.21
CA LYS A 49 -9.94 8.96 5.09
C LYS A 49 -9.42 9.01 3.66
N LYS A 50 -8.74 10.12 3.37
CA LYS A 50 -8.03 10.36 2.12
C LYS A 50 -6.55 10.51 2.42
N PHE A 51 -5.76 9.65 1.81
CA PHE A 51 -4.31 9.69 1.87
C PHE A 51 -3.76 10.20 0.55
N VAL A 52 -2.78 11.08 0.63
CA VAL A 52 -2.20 11.79 -0.53
C VAL A 52 -0.72 11.51 -0.61
N PHE A 53 -0.24 11.20 -1.79
CA PHE A 53 1.17 11.11 -2.15
C PHE A 53 1.44 12.07 -3.31
N ILE A 54 2.54 12.82 -3.23
CA ILE A 54 2.96 13.75 -4.29
C ILE A 54 4.43 13.52 -4.55
N LYS A 55 4.77 13.37 -5.81
CA LYS A 55 6.15 13.25 -6.27
C LYS A 55 6.37 14.22 -7.41
N ASP A 56 7.32 15.12 -7.21
CA ASP A 56 7.65 16.16 -8.17
C ASP A 56 8.89 15.79 -8.95
N PHE A 57 8.78 15.78 -10.28
CA PHE A 57 9.85 15.55 -11.23
C PHE A 57 10.15 16.83 -11.99
N GLU A 58 11.18 16.85 -12.78
CA GLU A 58 11.58 18.01 -13.57
C GLU A 58 10.52 18.39 -14.62
N ASP A 59 9.98 17.40 -15.31
CA ASP A 59 9.05 17.53 -16.44
C ASP A 59 7.57 17.36 -16.04
N HIS A 60 7.26 16.72 -14.92
CA HIS A 60 5.89 16.44 -14.48
C HIS A 60 5.76 16.33 -12.97
N THR A 61 4.52 16.28 -12.48
CA THR A 61 4.18 15.96 -11.09
C THR A 61 3.21 14.78 -11.07
N GLU A 62 3.51 13.78 -10.26
CA GLU A 62 2.60 12.67 -9.94
C GLU A 62 1.91 12.94 -8.62
N ARG A 63 0.58 12.79 -8.59
CA ARG A 63 -0.24 12.87 -7.38
C ARG A 63 -1.13 11.65 -7.28
N ASP A 64 -0.95 10.88 -6.24
CA ASP A 64 -1.76 9.69 -5.99
C ASP A 64 -2.66 9.91 -4.78
N PHE A 65 -3.88 9.40 -4.86
CA PHE A 65 -4.85 9.47 -3.78
C PHE A 65 -5.38 8.08 -3.45
N ILE A 66 -5.44 7.76 -2.17
CA ILE A 66 -6.12 6.56 -1.65
C ILE A 66 -7.27 7.05 -0.80
N ILE A 67 -8.50 6.79 -1.24
CA ILE A 67 -9.74 7.18 -0.55
C ILE A 67 -10.41 5.90 -0.07
N ILE A 68 -10.61 5.79 1.24
CA ILE A 68 -11.14 4.59 1.89
C ILE A 68 -12.58 4.87 2.33
N LYS A 69 -13.51 3.97 1.97
CA LYS A 69 -14.90 3.99 2.43
C LYS A 69 -15.34 2.57 2.81
N GLY A 70 -15.39 2.29 4.11
CA GLY A 70 -15.66 0.94 4.60
C GLY A 70 -14.63 -0.06 4.07
N ASN A 71 -15.09 -1.06 3.33
CA ASN A 71 -14.26 -2.08 2.70
C ASN A 71 -13.92 -1.78 1.24
N THR A 72 -14.24 -0.59 0.75
CA THR A 72 -13.95 -0.17 -0.61
C THR A 72 -12.86 0.87 -0.66
N VAL A 73 -12.14 0.90 -1.76
CA VAL A 73 -11.09 1.87 -2.02
C VAL A 73 -11.27 2.50 -3.39
N THR A 74 -11.03 3.81 -3.46
CA THR A 74 -10.80 4.52 -4.71
C THR A 74 -9.32 4.92 -4.73
N TYR A 75 -8.59 4.45 -5.73
CA TYR A 75 -7.20 4.81 -5.96
C TYR A 75 -7.14 5.69 -7.22
N VAL A 76 -6.63 6.89 -7.09
CA VAL A 76 -6.54 7.86 -8.17
C VAL A 76 -5.08 8.17 -8.43
N GLU A 77 -4.66 8.03 -9.67
CA GLU A 77 -3.37 8.52 -10.17
C GLU A 77 -3.61 9.77 -10.99
N VAL A 78 -2.89 10.84 -10.73
CA VAL A 78 -2.93 12.08 -11.49
C VAL A 78 -1.53 12.39 -11.98
N PHE A 79 -1.42 12.65 -13.25
CA PHE A 79 -0.19 13.07 -13.92
C PHE A 79 -0.38 14.50 -14.44
N ASP A 80 0.44 15.42 -13.97
CA ASP A 80 0.42 16.82 -14.38
C ASP A 80 1.67 17.11 -15.22
N ASP A 81 1.51 17.34 -16.50
CA ASP A 81 2.61 17.73 -17.40
C ASP A 81 2.94 19.22 -17.22
N LYS A 82 4.20 19.53 -16.89
CA LYS A 82 4.63 20.90 -16.62
C LYS A 82 4.83 21.73 -17.87
N ALA A 83 5.12 21.08 -19.00
CA ALA A 83 5.36 21.78 -20.26
C ALA A 83 4.06 22.22 -20.93
N SER A 84 3.06 21.34 -20.98
CA SER A 84 1.75 21.63 -21.56
C SER A 84 0.76 22.25 -20.58
N GLY A 85 0.96 22.03 -19.28
CA GLY A 85 -0.02 22.36 -18.22
C GLY A 85 -1.24 21.43 -18.22
N GLU A 86 -1.21 20.33 -18.99
CA GLU A 86 -2.29 19.37 -19.05
C GLU A 86 -2.21 18.37 -17.89
N SER A 87 -3.38 17.95 -17.39
CA SER A 87 -3.51 16.91 -16.38
C SER A 87 -4.29 15.74 -16.93
N SER A 88 -3.82 14.54 -16.64
CA SER A 88 -4.54 13.30 -16.90
C SER A 88 -4.74 12.53 -15.60
N SER A 89 -5.80 11.72 -15.52
CA SER A 89 -6.06 10.93 -14.33
C SER A 89 -6.62 9.56 -14.65
N ASN A 90 -6.27 8.58 -13.83
CA ASN A 90 -6.86 7.25 -13.82
C ASN A 90 -7.56 7.04 -12.48
N VAL A 91 -8.82 6.61 -12.51
CA VAL A 91 -9.60 6.33 -11.30
C VAL A 91 -9.87 4.84 -11.21
N PHE A 92 -9.18 4.20 -10.27
CA PHE A 92 -9.37 2.78 -9.98
C PHE A 92 -10.26 2.60 -8.75
N THR A 93 -11.11 1.58 -8.78
CA THR A 93 -11.93 1.19 -7.63
C THR A 93 -11.79 -0.29 -7.34
N GLY A 94 -11.99 -0.66 -6.08
CA GLY A 94 -11.86 -2.04 -5.65
C GLY A 94 -12.04 -2.20 -4.15
N ASP A 95 -11.41 -3.24 -3.62
CA ASP A 95 -11.55 -3.66 -2.23
C ASP A 95 -10.32 -3.30 -1.42
N ILE A 96 -10.53 -3.09 -0.12
CA ILE A 96 -9.49 -2.88 0.87
C ILE A 96 -9.69 -3.84 2.03
N ILE A 97 -8.60 -4.44 2.49
CA ILE A 97 -8.56 -5.32 3.66
C ILE A 97 -7.52 -4.78 4.61
N ARG A 98 -7.90 -4.67 5.88
CA ARG A 98 -7.00 -4.29 6.95
C ARG A 98 -6.81 -5.43 7.94
N LYS A 99 -5.56 -5.72 8.30
CA LYS A 99 -5.20 -6.64 9.38
C LYS A 99 -4.16 -5.97 10.26
N LYS A 100 -4.56 -5.56 11.47
CA LYS A 100 -3.73 -4.72 12.35
C LYS A 100 -3.30 -3.42 11.63
N ASN A 101 -1.98 -3.20 11.51
CA ASN A 101 -1.41 -2.05 10.82
C ASN A 101 -1.20 -2.29 9.31
N MET A 102 -1.41 -3.52 8.83
CA MET A 102 -1.30 -3.84 7.41
C MET A 102 -2.60 -3.52 6.68
N VAL A 103 -2.50 -2.80 5.60
CA VAL A 103 -3.60 -2.42 4.73
C VAL A 103 -3.28 -2.91 3.31
N SER A 104 -4.11 -3.78 2.77
CA SER A 104 -3.98 -4.28 1.41
C SER A 104 -5.11 -3.77 0.56
N LEU A 105 -4.81 -3.11 -0.54
CA LEU A 105 -5.79 -2.69 -1.53
C LEU A 105 -5.65 -3.50 -2.81
N ARG A 106 -6.79 -3.76 -3.45
CA ARG A 106 -6.89 -4.39 -4.75
C ARG A 106 -7.95 -3.68 -5.58
N ALA A 107 -7.52 -2.82 -6.48
CA ALA A 107 -8.39 -2.09 -7.38
C ALA A 107 -8.46 -2.80 -8.74
N ASN A 108 -9.59 -3.36 -9.06
CA ASN A 108 -9.84 -4.20 -10.24
C ASN A 108 -10.75 -3.55 -11.28
N MET A 109 -11.18 -2.33 -11.05
CA MET A 109 -11.98 -1.53 -11.97
C MET A 109 -11.22 -0.24 -12.29
N LEU A 110 -11.17 0.16 -13.56
CA LEU A 110 -10.72 1.45 -14.04
C LEU A 110 -11.91 2.14 -14.70
N GLU A 111 -12.34 3.29 -14.18
CA GLU A 111 -13.49 4.04 -14.68
C GLU A 111 -14.74 3.15 -14.90
N ASN A 112 -15.04 2.30 -13.91
CA ASN A 112 -16.12 1.32 -13.92
C ASN A 112 -15.98 0.17 -14.94
N LYS A 113 -14.81 0.01 -15.58
CA LYS A 113 -14.51 -1.13 -16.44
C LYS A 113 -13.52 -2.07 -15.75
N LYS A 114 -13.80 -3.37 -15.80
CA LYS A 114 -12.89 -4.37 -15.21
C LYS A 114 -11.56 -4.39 -15.93
N VAL A 115 -10.47 -4.31 -15.16
CA VAL A 115 -9.11 -4.42 -15.71
C VAL A 115 -8.62 -5.86 -15.61
N PRO A 116 -7.85 -6.35 -16.62
CA PRO A 116 -7.32 -7.71 -16.60
C PRO A 116 -6.29 -7.93 -15.50
N ILE A 117 -5.52 -6.90 -15.15
CA ILE A 117 -4.50 -6.92 -14.10
C ILE A 117 -4.89 -5.86 -13.05
N PRO A 118 -5.30 -6.26 -11.84
CA PRO A 118 -5.66 -5.31 -10.78
C PRO A 118 -4.44 -4.53 -10.30
N VAL A 119 -4.64 -3.27 -9.94
CA VAL A 119 -3.66 -2.52 -9.14
C VAL A 119 -3.71 -3.03 -7.70
N THR A 120 -2.59 -3.50 -7.20
CA THR A 120 -2.46 -4.00 -5.83
C THR A 120 -1.37 -3.23 -5.08
N LYS A 121 -1.64 -2.85 -3.83
CA LYS A 121 -0.65 -2.27 -2.92
C LYS A 121 -0.77 -2.90 -1.55
N THR A 122 0.37 -3.16 -0.93
CA THR A 122 0.45 -3.55 0.47
C THR A 122 1.09 -2.41 1.24
N LEU A 123 0.35 -1.85 2.16
CA LEU A 123 0.67 -0.63 2.87
C LEU A 123 0.75 -0.88 4.37
N LEU A 124 1.65 -0.19 5.04
CA LEU A 124 1.77 -0.18 6.49
C LEU A 124 1.19 1.12 7.03
N LEU A 125 0.17 1.04 7.88
CA LEU A 125 -0.36 2.18 8.62
C LEU A 125 0.63 2.56 9.73
N THR A 126 1.06 3.81 9.76
CA THR A 126 1.96 4.36 10.77
C THR A 126 1.48 5.72 11.24
N LYS A 127 1.92 6.13 12.43
CA LYS A 127 1.64 7.44 12.99
C LYS A 127 2.95 8.07 13.46
N GLN A 128 3.24 9.28 12.99
CA GLN A 128 4.39 10.07 13.41
C GLN A 128 3.92 11.52 13.64
N ASP A 129 4.26 12.12 14.77
CA ASP A 129 3.90 13.51 15.12
C ASP A 129 2.39 13.81 14.96
N ASN A 130 1.55 12.86 15.38
CA ASN A 130 0.09 12.88 15.21
C ASN A 130 -0.42 12.82 13.77
N ILE A 131 0.43 12.65 12.78
CA ILE A 131 0.08 12.47 11.38
C ILE A 131 0.03 10.98 11.07
N LEU A 132 -1.04 10.54 10.39
CA LEU A 132 -1.17 9.19 9.87
C LEU A 132 -0.55 9.08 8.49
N TYR A 133 0.12 7.96 8.25
CA TYR A 133 0.73 7.62 6.98
C TYR A 133 0.36 6.20 6.56
N LEU A 134 0.24 5.99 5.27
CA LEU A 134 0.30 4.68 4.63
C LEU A 134 1.64 4.58 3.89
N ILE A 135 2.46 3.60 4.24
CA ILE A 135 3.78 3.39 3.63
C ILE A 135 3.72 2.14 2.75
N ASP A 136 4.03 2.28 1.46
CA ASP A 136 4.15 1.12 0.56
C ASP A 136 5.32 0.24 0.99
N VAL A 137 5.03 -1.02 1.28
CA VAL A 137 6.03 -1.99 1.76
C VAL A 137 7.10 -2.25 0.70
N ASN A 138 6.73 -2.20 -0.59
CA ASN A 138 7.62 -2.51 -1.70
C ASN A 138 8.41 -1.29 -2.17
N LYS A 139 7.71 -0.17 -2.42
CA LYS A 139 8.29 1.06 -2.99
C LYS A 139 8.78 2.06 -1.95
N LYS A 140 8.32 1.94 -0.68
CA LYS A 140 8.57 2.87 0.43
C LYS A 140 7.96 4.26 0.22
N ASP A 141 7.08 4.42 -0.75
CA ASP A 141 6.32 5.64 -0.95
C ASP A 141 5.39 5.90 0.24
N ARG A 142 5.17 7.16 0.58
CA ARG A 142 4.36 7.57 1.74
C ARG A 142 3.15 8.36 1.30
N TRP A 143 1.97 7.86 1.62
CA TRP A 143 0.73 8.63 1.55
C TRP A 143 0.43 9.24 2.91
N ILE A 144 0.12 10.52 2.94
CA ILE A 144 -0.17 11.29 4.15
C ILE A 144 -1.69 11.45 4.27
N ASP A 145 -2.25 11.18 5.46
CA ASP A 145 -3.66 11.49 5.75
C ASP A 145 -3.88 13.02 5.66
N GLU A 146 -4.69 13.44 4.70
CA GLU A 146 -4.94 14.85 4.38
C GLU A 146 -5.50 15.61 5.59
N GLU A 147 -6.38 15.00 6.37
CA GLU A 147 -6.96 15.60 7.56
C GLU A 147 -5.94 15.81 8.68
N SER A 148 -5.09 14.82 8.93
CA SER A 148 -4.02 14.90 9.93
C SER A 148 -3.03 16.02 9.60
N PHE A 149 -2.64 16.13 8.33
CA PHE A 149 -1.72 17.16 7.86
C PHE A 149 -2.30 18.57 7.99
N SER A 150 -3.57 18.74 7.70
CA SER A 150 -4.24 20.04 7.79
C SER A 150 -4.34 20.57 9.24
N LYS A 151 -4.45 19.67 10.22
CA LYS A 151 -4.51 20.02 11.65
C LYS A 151 -3.17 20.45 12.24
N THR A 152 -2.06 20.04 11.64
CA THR A 152 -0.69 20.35 12.13
C THR A 152 -0.23 21.76 11.72
N LYS A 153 -0.91 22.38 10.76
CA LYS A 153 -0.59 23.76 10.27
C LYS A 153 -1.27 24.88 11.05
N LYS A 154 -2.06 24.57 12.08
CA LYS A 154 -2.66 25.57 13.00
C LYS A 154 -1.88 25.62 14.30
#